data_27e80eaf82f640fb1b1cf73293f411de
#
_entry.id   27e80eaf82f640fb1b1cf73293f411de
#
_cell.length_a   1.000
_cell.length_b   1.000
_cell.length_c   1.000
_cell.angle_alpha   90.00
_cell.angle_beta   90.00
_cell.angle_gamma   90.00
#
_symmetry.space_group_name_H-M   'P 1'
#
loop_
_entity.id
_entity.type
_entity.pdbx_description
1 polymer ?
#
loop_
_entity_poly.entity_id
_entity_poly.type
_entity_poly.pdbx_seq_one_letter_code
_entity_poly.pdbx_strand_id
1 'polypeptide(L)'
;FDGENKSKKSCMKRIARVLCADLDSLSEDDVVELAKFTHQKQVEQIADALKQVSEKQNLDLIVTTGLGKDILDKKAAEFLGLEVKSMDTILTDEECVVAPAVGTAVMMNKFLN
;
A
#
# COMPACT_ATOMS: atom_id res chain seq x y z
N PHE A 1 -3.57 -2.20 19.06
CA PHE A 1 -2.20 -1.85 18.66
C PHE A 1 -1.32 -1.98 19.90
N ASP A 2 -0.11 -2.52 19.77
CA ASP A 2 0.73 -2.91 20.91
C ASP A 2 1.46 -1.73 21.60
N GLY A 3 1.26 -0.49 21.16
CA GLY A 3 1.89 0.72 21.73
C GLY A 3 3.41 0.81 21.53
N GLU A 4 4.06 -0.18 20.93
CA GLU A 4 5.49 -0.13 20.65
C GLU A 4 5.81 0.86 19.52
N ASN A 5 7.01 1.43 19.56
CA ASN A 5 7.49 2.34 18.52
C ASN A 5 7.68 1.62 17.16
N LYS A 6 7.92 2.38 16.09
CA LYS A 6 8.14 1.87 14.73
C LYS A 6 9.61 1.46 14.47
N SER A 7 10.32 0.94 15.47
CA SER A 7 11.67 0.42 15.26
C SER A 7 11.66 -0.85 14.41
N LYS A 8 12.78 -1.14 13.74
CA LYS A 8 12.96 -2.39 12.97
C LYS A 8 12.61 -3.61 13.84
N LYS A 9 13.13 -3.67 15.06
CA LYS A 9 12.90 -4.78 16.00
C LYS A 9 11.42 -4.94 16.36
N SER A 10 10.70 -3.85 16.63
CA SER A 10 9.27 -3.89 16.92
C SER A 10 8.45 -4.35 15.71
N CYS A 11 8.84 -3.91 14.50
CA CYS A 11 8.21 -4.39 13.27
C CYS A 11 8.43 -5.89 13.06
N MET A 12 9.66 -6.38 13.29
CA MET A 12 9.98 -7.80 13.17
C MET A 12 9.19 -8.66 14.17
N LYS A 13 9.03 -8.22 15.42
CA LYS A 13 8.16 -8.89 16.40
C LYS A 13 6.71 -9.00 15.92
N ARG A 14 6.19 -7.95 15.29
CA ARG A 14 4.82 -7.97 14.74
C ARG A 14 4.68 -8.97 13.60
N ILE A 15 5.69 -9.05 12.73
CA ILE A 15 5.71 -10.03 11.63
C ILE A 15 5.80 -11.45 12.18
N ALA A 16 6.68 -11.73 13.15
CA ALA A 16 6.80 -13.06 13.75
C ALA A 16 5.47 -13.53 14.37
N ARG A 17 4.70 -12.63 15.01
CA ARG A 17 3.37 -12.95 15.58
C ARG A 17 2.35 -13.42 14.54
N VAL A 18 2.50 -13.06 13.27
CA VAL A 18 1.62 -13.57 12.20
C VAL A 18 1.73 -15.10 12.09
N LEU A 19 2.90 -15.66 12.40
CA LEU A 19 3.14 -17.12 12.47
C LEU A 19 2.95 -17.69 13.87
N CYS A 20 2.36 -16.94 14.81
CA CYS A 20 2.29 -17.32 16.22
C CYS A 20 3.66 -17.61 16.85
N ALA A 21 4.70 -16.93 16.38
CA ALA A 21 6.09 -17.07 16.79
C ALA A 21 6.62 -15.77 17.43
N ASP A 22 7.85 -15.82 17.92
CA ASP A 22 8.60 -14.69 18.44
C ASP A 22 10.03 -14.64 17.86
N LEU A 23 10.84 -13.66 18.26
CA LEU A 23 12.22 -13.54 17.82
C LEU A 23 13.21 -14.46 18.56
N ASP A 24 12.73 -15.27 19.50
CA ASP A 24 13.51 -16.32 20.13
C ASP A 24 13.41 -17.64 19.34
N SER A 25 12.29 -17.82 18.63
CA SER A 25 12.00 -19.00 17.80
C SER A 25 12.29 -18.81 16.31
N LEU A 26 12.33 -17.56 15.82
CA LEU A 26 12.65 -17.20 14.43
C LEU A 26 13.90 -16.31 14.37
N SER A 27 14.80 -16.60 13.44
CA SER A 27 15.94 -15.73 13.16
C SER A 27 15.46 -14.41 12.50
N GLU A 28 16.30 -13.37 12.56
CA GLU A 28 16.02 -12.13 11.84
C GLU A 28 15.88 -12.36 10.33
N ASP A 29 16.65 -13.25 9.76
CA ASP A 29 16.63 -13.57 8.33
C ASP A 29 15.30 -14.25 7.95
N ASP A 30 14.80 -15.19 8.76
CA ASP A 30 13.49 -15.82 8.53
C ASP A 30 12.36 -14.79 8.52
N VAL A 31 12.40 -13.83 9.46
CA VAL A 31 11.39 -12.76 9.54
C VAL A 31 11.48 -11.83 8.33
N VAL A 32 12.68 -11.52 7.86
CA VAL A 32 12.89 -10.71 6.65
C VAL A 32 12.40 -11.43 5.40
N GLU A 33 12.65 -12.73 5.27
CA GLU A 33 12.15 -13.53 4.16
C GLU A 33 10.62 -13.59 4.15
N LEU A 34 10.00 -13.80 5.33
CA LEU A 34 8.56 -13.75 5.48
C LEU A 34 7.99 -12.40 5.06
N ALA A 35 8.63 -11.29 5.48
CA ALA A 35 8.21 -9.95 5.10
C ALA A 35 8.27 -9.74 3.58
N LYS A 36 9.35 -10.17 2.92
CA LYS A 36 9.51 -10.10 1.47
C LYS A 36 8.46 -10.92 0.74
N PHE A 37 8.23 -12.14 1.19
CA PHE A 37 7.21 -13.03 0.62
C PHE A 37 5.82 -12.42 0.73
N THR A 38 5.46 -11.92 1.91
CA THR A 38 4.16 -11.28 2.15
C THR A 38 3.99 -10.04 1.28
N HIS A 39 5.01 -9.19 1.22
CA HIS A 39 5.01 -8.01 0.36
C HIS A 39 4.80 -8.37 -1.12
N GLN A 40 5.54 -9.38 -1.61
CA GLN A 40 5.40 -9.83 -2.99
C GLN A 40 3.97 -10.33 -3.27
N LYS A 41 3.40 -11.12 -2.35
CA LYS A 41 2.02 -11.60 -2.47
C LYS A 41 0.98 -10.49 -2.47
N GLN A 42 1.19 -9.45 -1.67
CA GLN A 42 0.32 -8.27 -1.69
C GLN A 42 0.41 -7.53 -3.04
N VAL A 43 1.62 -7.33 -3.56
CA VAL A 43 1.82 -6.70 -4.88
C VAL A 43 1.16 -7.52 -5.99
N GLU A 44 1.32 -8.85 -5.99
CA GLU A 44 0.69 -9.75 -6.95
C GLU A 44 -0.86 -9.65 -6.90
N GLN A 45 -1.45 -9.67 -5.71
CA GLN A 45 -2.90 -9.54 -5.54
C GLN A 45 -3.44 -8.19 -6.05
N ILE A 46 -2.72 -7.10 -5.76
CA ILE A 46 -3.09 -5.76 -6.26
C ILE A 46 -2.96 -5.72 -7.79
N ALA A 47 -1.87 -6.26 -8.34
CA ALA A 47 -1.66 -6.33 -9.79
C ALA A 47 -2.77 -7.13 -10.49
N ASP A 48 -3.18 -8.28 -9.95
CA ASP A 48 -4.28 -9.08 -10.50
C ASP A 48 -5.60 -8.30 -10.51
N ALA A 49 -5.90 -7.58 -9.44
CA ALA A 49 -7.09 -6.73 -9.36
C ALA A 49 -7.02 -5.56 -10.35
N LEU A 50 -5.88 -4.87 -10.43
CA LEU A 50 -5.64 -3.79 -11.38
C LEU A 50 -5.79 -4.28 -12.84
N LYS A 51 -5.22 -5.45 -13.14
CA LYS A 51 -5.33 -6.06 -14.47
C LYS A 51 -6.79 -6.27 -14.87
N GLN A 52 -7.60 -6.88 -13.98
CA GLN A 52 -9.02 -7.10 -14.25
C GLN A 52 -9.78 -5.80 -14.53
N VAL A 53 -9.47 -4.73 -13.79
CA VAL A 53 -10.14 -3.43 -13.97
C VAL A 53 -9.64 -2.73 -15.23
N SER A 54 -8.33 -2.69 -15.46
CA SER A 54 -7.74 -2.02 -16.61
C SER A 54 -8.18 -2.64 -17.94
N GLU A 55 -8.18 -3.97 -18.03
CA GLU A 55 -8.66 -4.68 -19.22
C GLU A 55 -10.16 -4.44 -19.45
N LYS A 56 -10.98 -4.52 -18.39
CA LYS A 56 -12.42 -4.32 -18.49
C LYS A 56 -12.82 -2.90 -18.89
N GLN A 57 -12.08 -1.89 -18.43
CA GLN A 57 -12.37 -0.48 -18.65
C GLN A 57 -11.45 0.16 -19.70
N ASN A 58 -10.50 -0.59 -20.26
CA ASN A 58 -9.48 -0.10 -21.19
C ASN A 58 -8.71 1.11 -20.61
N LEU A 59 -8.20 0.94 -19.37
CA LEU A 59 -7.44 1.95 -18.66
C LEU A 59 -5.93 1.68 -18.79
N ASP A 60 -5.16 2.73 -19.01
CA ASP A 60 -3.70 2.72 -19.14
C ASP A 60 -3.00 3.57 -18.07
N LEU A 61 -3.76 4.36 -17.32
CA LEU A 61 -3.27 5.22 -16.24
C LEU A 61 -3.81 4.77 -14.88
N ILE A 62 -2.90 4.61 -13.92
CA ILE A 62 -3.19 4.35 -12.51
C ILE A 62 -2.80 5.57 -11.68
N VAL A 63 -3.70 5.99 -10.80
CA VAL A 63 -3.43 7.05 -9.82
C VAL A 63 -3.28 6.43 -8.46
N THR A 64 -2.14 6.68 -7.81
CA THR A 64 -1.81 6.11 -6.49
C THR A 64 -1.91 7.17 -5.39
N THR A 65 -2.39 6.77 -4.21
CA THR A 65 -2.49 7.62 -3.03
C THR A 65 -2.43 6.78 -1.74
N GLY A 66 -2.25 7.43 -0.60
CA GLY A 66 -2.21 6.78 0.70
C GLY A 66 -0.82 6.31 1.13
N LEU A 67 -0.75 5.66 2.29
CA LEU A 67 0.51 5.22 2.91
C LEU A 67 1.23 4.11 2.13
N GLY A 68 0.48 3.29 1.42
CA GLY A 68 1.01 2.15 0.65
C GLY A 68 1.44 2.48 -0.78
N LYS A 69 1.19 3.71 -1.26
CA LYS A 69 1.32 4.10 -2.67
C LYS A 69 2.66 3.71 -3.31
N ASP A 70 3.78 3.97 -2.63
CA ASP A 70 5.13 3.72 -3.18
C ASP A 70 5.60 2.27 -2.98
N ILE A 71 5.09 1.61 -1.95
CA ILE A 71 5.54 0.27 -1.56
C ILE A 71 4.72 -0.82 -2.25
N LEU A 72 3.44 -0.61 -2.44
CA LEU A 72 2.50 -1.59 -2.99
C LEU A 72 1.95 -1.17 -4.35
N ASP A 73 1.23 -0.05 -4.41
CA ASP A 73 0.41 0.32 -5.56
C ASP A 73 1.25 0.62 -6.79
N LYS A 74 2.31 1.43 -6.63
CA LYS A 74 3.25 1.75 -7.71
C LYS A 74 3.91 0.49 -8.26
N LYS A 75 4.36 -0.41 -7.39
CA LYS A 75 4.99 -1.67 -7.81
C LYS A 75 4.03 -2.60 -8.53
N ALA A 76 2.77 -2.65 -8.10
CA ALA A 76 1.76 -3.45 -8.76
C ALA A 76 1.43 -2.92 -10.18
N ALA A 77 1.33 -1.60 -10.34
CA ALA A 77 1.10 -0.98 -11.63
C ALA A 77 2.32 -1.10 -12.57
N GLU A 78 3.53 -0.91 -12.06
CA GLU A 78 4.78 -1.12 -12.79
C GLU A 78 4.92 -2.57 -13.28
N PHE A 79 4.53 -3.55 -12.46
CA PHE A 79 4.51 -4.96 -12.83
C PHE A 79 3.63 -5.25 -14.06
N LEU A 80 2.57 -4.46 -14.25
CA LEU A 80 1.67 -4.55 -15.40
C LEU A 80 2.06 -3.64 -16.57
N GLY A 81 3.11 -2.81 -16.41
CA GLY A 81 3.52 -1.85 -17.43
C GLY A 81 2.54 -0.68 -17.62
N LEU A 82 1.70 -0.38 -16.61
CA LEU A 82 0.75 0.73 -16.65
C LEU A 82 1.42 2.04 -16.26
N GLU A 83 0.93 3.16 -16.83
CA GLU A 83 1.37 4.49 -16.41
C GLU A 83 0.91 4.79 -14.98
N VAL A 84 1.80 5.33 -14.17
CA VAL A 84 1.52 5.64 -12.76
C VAL A 84 1.68 7.13 -12.50
N LYS A 85 0.67 7.74 -11.89
CA LYS A 85 0.74 9.10 -11.33
C LYS A 85 0.41 9.07 -9.85
N SER A 86 1.22 9.75 -9.06
CA SER A 86 0.95 9.88 -7.62
C SER A 86 0.13 11.14 -7.34
N MET A 87 -0.80 11.05 -6.41
CA MET A 87 -1.62 12.19 -5.96
C MET A 87 -0.82 13.24 -5.20
N ASP A 88 0.39 12.95 -4.74
CA ASP A 88 1.28 13.92 -4.08
C ASP A 88 1.76 15.05 -5.00
N THR A 89 1.51 14.95 -6.30
CA THR A 89 1.65 16.07 -7.24
C THR A 89 0.56 17.14 -7.10
N ILE A 90 -0.54 16.83 -6.42
CA ILE A 90 -1.73 17.68 -6.27
C ILE A 90 -2.07 17.89 -4.78
N LEU A 91 -1.85 16.87 -3.96
CA LEU A 91 -2.16 16.83 -2.54
C LEU A 91 -0.87 16.80 -1.71
N THR A 92 -0.92 17.30 -0.49
CA THR A 92 0.15 17.09 0.49
C THR A 92 0.21 15.62 0.94
N ASP A 93 1.31 15.23 1.57
CA ASP A 93 1.46 13.84 2.09
C ASP A 93 0.36 13.49 3.11
N GLU A 94 -0.01 14.44 3.98
CA GLU A 94 -1.09 14.27 4.95
C GLU A 94 -2.45 14.10 4.27
N GLU A 95 -2.73 14.89 3.24
CA GLU A 95 -3.96 14.78 2.45
C GLU A 95 -4.01 13.47 1.68
N CYS A 96 -2.89 12.97 1.18
CA CYS A 96 -2.82 11.67 0.53
C CYS A 96 -3.22 10.52 1.48
N VAL A 97 -2.86 10.61 2.77
CA VAL A 97 -3.24 9.60 3.77
C VAL A 97 -4.76 9.56 3.98
N VAL A 98 -5.43 10.70 3.87
CA VAL A 98 -6.88 10.85 4.04
C VAL A 98 -7.61 11.17 2.73
N ALA A 99 -7.05 10.78 1.60
CA ALA A 99 -7.56 11.11 0.27
C ALA A 99 -9.07 10.87 0.06
N PRO A 100 -9.69 9.80 0.58
CA PRO A 100 -11.14 9.63 0.48
C PRO A 100 -11.95 10.76 1.15
N ALA A 101 -11.47 11.26 2.30
CA ALA A 101 -12.11 12.38 2.99
C ALA A 101 -11.94 13.70 2.22
N VAL A 102 -10.73 13.92 1.67
CA VAL A 102 -10.45 15.10 0.80
C VAL A 102 -11.36 15.06 -0.43
N GLY A 103 -11.45 13.92 -1.11
CA GLY A 103 -12.31 13.73 -2.27
C GLY A 103 -13.78 14.03 -1.94
N THR A 104 -14.27 13.53 -0.81
CA THR A 104 -15.63 13.81 -0.33
C THR A 104 -15.84 15.30 -0.08
N ALA A 105 -14.90 15.98 0.57
CA ALA A 105 -14.97 17.41 0.83
C ALA A 105 -15.02 18.23 -0.48
N VAL A 106 -14.20 17.87 -1.47
CA VAL A 106 -14.20 18.53 -2.80
C VAL A 106 -15.54 18.32 -3.51
N MET A 107 -16.09 17.11 -3.47
CA MET A 107 -17.40 16.82 -4.07
C MET A 107 -18.51 17.61 -3.38
N MET A 108 -18.52 17.63 -2.05
CA MET A 108 -19.51 18.42 -1.28
C MET A 108 -19.43 19.91 -1.60
N ASN A 109 -18.22 20.47 -1.68
CA ASN A 109 -18.05 21.87 -2.05
C ASN A 109 -18.61 22.20 -3.45
N LYS A 110 -18.40 21.31 -4.42
CA LYS A 110 -18.96 21.45 -5.78
C LYS A 110 -20.50 21.29 -5.80
N PHE A 111 -21.04 20.50 -4.90
CA PHE A 111 -22.49 20.27 -4.84
C PHE A 111 -23.25 21.43 -4.17
N LEU A 112 -22.59 22.13 -3.22
CA LEU A 112 -23.19 23.22 -2.45
C LEU A 112 -23.03 24.60 -3.13
N ASN A 113 -22.16 24.71 -4.13
CA ASN A 113 -21.94 25.93 -4.91
C ASN A 113 -22.41 25.77 -6.35
#